data_5022e45decc487e25ba195be60cab831
#
_entry.id   5022e45decc487e25ba195be60cab831
#
_cell.length_a   1.000
_cell.length_b   1.000
_cell.length_c   1.000
_cell.angle_alpha   90.00
_cell.angle_beta   90.00
_cell.angle_gamma   90.00
#
_symmetry.space_group_name_H-M   'P 1'
#
loop_
_entity.id
_entity.type
_entity.pdbx_description
1 polymer ?
#
loop_
_entity_poly.entity_id
_entity_poly.type
_entity_poly.pdbx_seq_one_letter_code
_entity_poly.pdbx_strand_id
1 'polypeptide(L)'
;MGFLTDWLTDWLKSLLIEGILGNLSGLFDTVNARVGEIAGEVGTTPAAWNAGVFSLIRQISETVILPIAGLVLTYVAVYELIQMLIDRNNLHDIDTWMFFKWIFKTAAAILILSNTFNIVNAIFDVSQSVIASSAGVIQGSTDISPDMLADLEATLETMGLGSLLGLWLQSIFIGFTMTALNIVIFVLVYGRMLEIYMLTSLAPIPVATLSNREMGSMGQNYLKSLFAIGFQGLLILLCVGIYAVLIQGIATGGDPIGAIWGAVGYTVLLCFMLFKTGTISKSIFGAH
;
A
#
# COMPACT_ATOMS: atom_id res chain seq x y z
N MET A 1 -50.51 23.18 -26.55
CA MET A 1 -49.75 21.95 -26.37
C MET A 1 -48.24 22.21 -26.28
N GLY A 2 -47.67 23.24 -26.94
CA GLY A 2 -46.22 23.56 -26.88
C GLY A 2 -45.67 23.84 -25.48
N PHE A 3 -46.38 24.67 -24.70
CA PHE A 3 -45.95 25.09 -23.34
C PHE A 3 -45.72 23.93 -22.36
N LEU A 4 -46.57 22.90 -22.38
CA LEU A 4 -46.39 21.71 -21.53
C LEU A 4 -45.24 20.80 -21.99
N THR A 5 -45.07 20.69 -23.32
CA THR A 5 -43.94 19.91 -23.88
C THR A 5 -42.60 20.62 -23.66
N ASP A 6 -42.53 21.93 -23.76
CA ASP A 6 -41.33 22.72 -23.52
C ASP A 6 -40.95 22.67 -22.04
N TRP A 7 -41.88 22.88 -21.14
CA TRP A 7 -41.68 22.78 -19.68
C TRP A 7 -41.19 21.37 -19.27
N LEU A 8 -41.79 20.32 -19.83
CA LEU A 8 -41.42 18.93 -19.52
C LEU A 8 -40.02 18.61 -20.07
N THR A 9 -39.66 19.16 -21.22
CA THR A 9 -38.35 19.02 -21.81
C THR A 9 -37.25 19.71 -20.98
N ASP A 10 -37.54 20.94 -20.52
CA ASP A 10 -36.62 21.71 -19.67
C ASP A 10 -36.44 21.05 -18.30
N TRP A 11 -37.52 20.54 -17.71
CA TRP A 11 -37.45 19.79 -16.46
C TRP A 11 -36.65 18.49 -16.58
N LEU A 12 -36.87 17.73 -17.66
CA LEU A 12 -36.08 16.51 -17.95
C LEU A 12 -34.60 16.83 -18.20
N LYS A 13 -34.30 17.91 -18.90
CA LYS A 13 -32.93 18.38 -19.12
C LYS A 13 -32.25 18.69 -17.80
N SER A 14 -32.89 19.48 -16.93
CA SER A 14 -32.29 19.82 -15.62
C SER A 14 -32.02 18.57 -14.76
N LEU A 15 -32.95 17.62 -14.75
CA LEU A 15 -32.80 16.37 -14.00
C LEU A 15 -31.64 15.48 -14.52
N LEU A 16 -31.46 15.42 -15.85
CA LEU A 16 -30.36 14.67 -16.46
C LEU A 16 -29.01 15.36 -16.23
N ILE A 17 -28.95 16.69 -16.34
CA ILE A 17 -27.74 17.48 -16.06
C ILE A 17 -27.33 17.31 -14.60
N GLU A 18 -28.28 17.48 -13.67
CA GLU A 18 -28.04 17.26 -12.24
C GLU A 18 -27.55 15.83 -11.94
N GLY A 19 -28.11 14.83 -12.60
CA GLY A 19 -27.67 13.45 -12.47
C GLY A 19 -26.26 13.21 -12.99
N ILE A 20 -25.87 13.78 -14.13
CA ILE A 20 -24.52 13.69 -14.70
C ILE A 20 -23.50 14.40 -13.80
N LEU A 21 -23.80 15.64 -13.42
CA LEU A 21 -22.95 16.45 -12.54
C LEU A 21 -22.83 15.80 -11.16
N GLY A 22 -23.92 15.24 -10.62
CA GLY A 22 -23.92 14.52 -9.36
C GLY A 22 -23.02 13.28 -9.39
N ASN A 23 -23.02 12.51 -10.48
CA ASN A 23 -22.13 11.36 -10.63
C ASN A 23 -20.66 11.78 -10.75
N LEU A 24 -20.34 12.86 -11.45
CA LEU A 24 -18.98 13.38 -11.58
C LEU A 24 -18.50 14.07 -10.29
N SER A 25 -19.32 14.93 -9.68
CA SER A 25 -19.00 15.54 -8.38
C SER A 25 -18.79 14.47 -7.30
N GLY A 26 -19.68 13.47 -7.24
CA GLY A 26 -19.54 12.35 -6.32
C GLY A 26 -18.26 11.54 -6.53
N LEU A 27 -17.77 11.45 -7.78
CA LEU A 27 -16.46 10.85 -8.06
C LEU A 27 -15.33 11.70 -7.46
N PHE A 28 -15.34 13.02 -7.68
CA PHE A 28 -14.29 13.92 -7.18
C PHE A 28 -14.27 13.95 -5.64
N ASP A 29 -15.43 14.06 -5.01
CA ASP A 29 -15.56 14.06 -3.56
C ASP A 29 -15.07 12.72 -2.97
N THR A 30 -15.42 11.61 -3.63
CA THR A 30 -14.97 10.28 -3.23
C THR A 30 -13.46 10.14 -3.38
N VAL A 31 -12.86 10.64 -4.46
CA VAL A 31 -11.41 10.60 -4.67
C VAL A 31 -10.67 11.37 -3.58
N ASN A 32 -11.09 12.61 -3.28
CA ASN A 32 -10.47 13.42 -2.24
C ASN A 32 -10.60 12.80 -0.85
N ALA A 33 -11.80 12.30 -0.51
CA ALA A 33 -12.03 11.59 0.74
C ALA A 33 -11.15 10.34 0.85
N ARG A 34 -11.02 9.57 -0.24
CA ARG A 34 -10.23 8.34 -0.28
C ARG A 34 -8.73 8.58 -0.19
N VAL A 35 -8.19 9.66 -0.76
CA VAL A 35 -6.78 10.02 -0.55
C VAL A 35 -6.47 10.18 0.93
N GLY A 36 -7.33 10.92 1.67
CA GLY A 36 -7.17 11.11 3.11
C GLY A 36 -7.35 9.83 3.92
N GLU A 37 -8.36 9.02 3.59
CA GLU A 37 -8.65 7.75 4.27
C GLU A 37 -7.52 6.73 4.04
N ILE A 38 -7.08 6.55 2.80
CA ILE A 38 -5.97 5.65 2.47
C ILE A 38 -4.68 6.10 3.16
N ALA A 39 -4.39 7.40 3.18
CA ALA A 39 -3.23 7.94 3.88
C ALA A 39 -3.27 7.59 5.38
N GLY A 40 -4.45 7.69 6.01
CA GLY A 40 -4.67 7.27 7.40
C GLY A 40 -4.52 5.76 7.59
N GLU A 41 -5.15 4.95 6.74
CA GLU A 41 -5.12 3.48 6.86
C GLU A 41 -3.74 2.89 6.60
N VAL A 42 -3.06 3.29 5.50
CA VAL A 42 -1.71 2.78 5.19
C VAL A 42 -0.63 3.37 6.09
N GLY A 43 -0.91 4.53 6.70
CA GLY A 43 -0.07 5.18 7.71
C GLY A 43 -0.30 4.67 9.14
N THR A 44 -1.24 3.74 9.37
CA THR A 44 -1.51 3.21 10.72
C THR A 44 -0.51 2.11 11.09
N THR A 45 0.02 2.15 12.34
CA THR A 45 0.95 1.12 12.83
C THR A 45 0.25 -0.23 13.01
N PRO A 46 0.93 -1.37 12.86
CA PRO A 46 0.34 -2.67 13.15
C PRO A 46 -0.27 -2.75 14.54
N ALA A 47 0.37 -2.12 15.55
CA ALA A 47 -0.13 -2.06 16.91
C ALA A 47 -1.43 -1.23 17.05
N ALA A 48 -1.53 -0.12 16.31
CA ALA A 48 -2.69 0.78 16.35
C ALA A 48 -3.85 0.27 15.50
N TRP A 49 -3.57 -0.48 14.41
CA TRP A 49 -4.59 -0.99 13.51
C TRP A 49 -5.52 -2.00 14.19
N ASN A 50 -4.97 -2.97 14.92
CA ASN A 50 -5.76 -3.89 15.75
C ASN A 50 -4.91 -4.43 16.90
N ALA A 51 -5.09 -3.87 18.10
CA ALA A 51 -4.34 -4.24 19.29
C ALA A 51 -4.54 -5.72 19.71
N GLY A 52 -5.74 -6.28 19.46
CA GLY A 52 -6.04 -7.68 19.75
C GLY A 52 -5.25 -8.65 18.86
N VAL A 53 -5.28 -8.41 17.54
CA VAL A 53 -4.49 -9.20 16.58
C VAL A 53 -3.01 -9.02 16.85
N PHE A 54 -2.55 -7.79 17.10
CA PHE A 54 -1.15 -7.51 17.40
C PHE A 54 -0.65 -8.26 18.64
N SER A 55 -1.42 -8.29 19.73
CA SER A 55 -1.06 -9.03 20.95
C SER A 55 -1.01 -10.55 20.72
N LEU A 56 -1.94 -11.10 19.92
CA LEU A 56 -1.94 -12.50 19.54
C LEU A 56 -0.67 -12.87 18.75
N ILE A 57 -0.35 -12.07 17.72
CA ILE A 57 0.84 -12.28 16.88
C ILE A 57 2.12 -12.19 17.70
N ARG A 58 2.19 -11.20 18.61
CA ARG A 58 3.32 -11.08 19.54
C ARG A 58 3.46 -12.31 20.41
N GLN A 59 2.37 -12.78 20.99
CA GLN A 59 2.40 -13.98 21.85
C GLN A 59 2.86 -15.21 21.06
N ILE A 60 2.35 -15.43 19.84
CA ILE A 60 2.80 -16.53 18.98
C ILE A 60 4.29 -16.39 18.67
N SER A 61 4.75 -15.20 18.29
CA SER A 61 6.16 -14.95 17.97
C SER A 61 7.08 -15.23 19.16
N GLU A 62 6.74 -14.73 20.35
CA GLU A 62 7.59 -14.82 21.53
C GLU A 62 7.52 -16.20 22.22
N THR A 63 6.34 -16.86 22.25
CA THR A 63 6.17 -18.12 23.02
C THR A 63 6.36 -19.37 22.17
N VAL A 64 6.10 -19.33 20.87
CA VAL A 64 6.16 -20.49 19.98
C VAL A 64 7.32 -20.40 19.02
N ILE A 65 7.43 -19.29 18.30
CA ILE A 65 8.39 -19.16 17.20
C ILE A 65 9.81 -18.87 17.70
N LEU A 66 9.95 -18.02 18.72
CA LEU A 66 11.25 -17.66 19.29
C LEU A 66 12.03 -18.87 19.84
N PRO A 67 11.45 -19.82 20.57
CA PRO A 67 12.14 -21.05 20.97
C PRO A 67 12.62 -21.89 19.79
N ILE A 68 11.80 -22.03 18.75
CA ILE A 68 12.18 -22.73 17.50
C ILE A 68 13.36 -22.02 16.83
N ALA A 69 13.28 -20.70 16.73
CA ALA A 69 14.36 -19.89 16.17
C ALA A 69 15.65 -19.97 17.00
N GLY A 70 15.55 -20.16 18.31
CA GLY A 70 16.69 -20.45 19.19
C GLY A 70 17.40 -21.76 18.85
N LEU A 71 16.63 -22.82 18.51
CA LEU A 71 17.22 -24.07 18.01
C LEU A 71 17.90 -23.89 16.67
N VAL A 72 17.27 -23.12 15.75
CA VAL A 72 17.87 -22.78 14.45
C VAL A 72 19.17 -22.00 14.65
N LEU A 73 19.18 -21.00 15.52
CA LEU A 73 20.38 -20.21 15.82
C LEU A 73 21.49 -21.10 16.42
N THR A 74 21.14 -22.04 17.30
CA THR A 74 22.10 -22.98 17.88
C THR A 74 22.74 -23.83 16.78
N TYR A 75 21.94 -24.39 15.88
CA TYR A 75 22.43 -25.13 14.72
C TYR A 75 23.36 -24.28 13.84
N VAL A 76 22.92 -23.06 13.51
CA VAL A 76 23.67 -22.11 12.69
C VAL A 76 25.01 -21.74 13.35
N ALA A 77 25.02 -21.50 14.67
CA ALA A 77 26.23 -21.15 15.41
C ALA A 77 27.22 -22.30 15.48
N VAL A 78 26.75 -23.53 15.70
CA VAL A 78 27.61 -24.74 15.68
C VAL A 78 28.15 -24.97 14.28
N TYR A 79 27.34 -24.85 13.25
CA TYR A 79 27.77 -24.99 11.85
C TYR A 79 28.86 -23.96 11.49
N GLU A 80 28.68 -22.69 11.89
CA GLU A 80 29.68 -21.64 11.72
C GLU A 80 31.00 -21.99 12.44
N LEU A 81 30.93 -22.52 13.67
CA LEU A 81 32.13 -22.95 14.40
C LEU A 81 32.87 -24.07 13.65
N ILE A 82 32.14 -25.08 13.15
CA ILE A 82 32.71 -26.17 12.37
C ILE A 82 33.37 -25.64 11.11
N GLN A 83 32.73 -24.76 10.37
CA GLN A 83 33.32 -24.14 9.18
C GLN A 83 34.61 -23.38 9.51
N MET A 84 34.59 -22.58 10.58
CA MET A 84 35.80 -21.86 11.02
C MET A 84 36.98 -22.79 11.35
N LEU A 85 36.69 -24.00 11.83
CA LEU A 85 37.72 -25.02 12.13
C LEU A 85 38.20 -25.71 10.87
N ILE A 86 37.32 -25.99 9.90
CA ILE A 86 37.66 -26.68 8.65
C ILE A 86 38.43 -25.79 7.69
N ASP A 87 38.07 -24.51 7.58
CA ASP A 87 38.70 -23.55 6.67
C ASP A 87 40.21 -23.32 6.98
N ARG A 88 40.66 -23.71 8.17
CA ARG A 88 42.05 -23.70 8.57
C ARG A 88 42.66 -25.09 8.48
N ASN A 89 43.34 -25.40 7.38
CA ASN A 89 43.97 -26.68 7.09
C ASN A 89 45.02 -27.19 8.13
N ASN A 90 45.31 -26.38 9.19
CA ASN A 90 46.27 -26.74 10.23
C ASN A 90 45.60 -26.46 11.61
N LEU A 91 45.24 -27.53 12.34
CA LEU A 91 44.78 -27.47 13.72
C LEU A 91 45.79 -26.84 14.71
N HIS A 92 47.04 -26.61 14.27
CA HIS A 92 48.09 -25.98 15.07
C HIS A 92 47.99 -24.45 15.14
N ASP A 93 47.26 -23.81 14.21
CA ASP A 93 47.09 -22.34 14.13
C ASP A 93 45.72 -21.87 14.64
N ILE A 94 45.11 -22.56 15.61
CA ILE A 94 43.87 -22.13 16.23
C ILE A 94 44.15 -20.91 17.11
N ASP A 95 43.92 -19.71 16.54
CA ASP A 95 44.06 -18.45 17.25
C ASP A 95 42.86 -18.25 18.24
N THR A 96 43.20 -18.02 19.51
CA THR A 96 42.22 -17.69 20.55
C THR A 96 41.27 -16.53 20.13
N TRP A 97 41.78 -15.60 19.29
CA TRP A 97 41.01 -14.50 18.73
C TRP A 97 39.84 -14.96 17.85
N MET A 98 39.92 -16.08 17.20
CA MET A 98 38.85 -16.64 16.39
C MET A 98 37.66 -17.05 17.24
N PHE A 99 37.90 -17.69 18.40
CA PHE A 99 36.85 -18.04 19.35
C PHE A 99 36.16 -16.79 19.93
N PHE A 100 36.92 -15.74 20.23
CA PHE A 100 36.34 -14.46 20.66
C PHE A 100 35.43 -13.85 19.61
N LYS A 101 35.81 -13.87 18.35
CA LYS A 101 34.96 -13.41 17.24
C LYS A 101 33.66 -14.20 17.15
N TRP A 102 33.74 -15.53 17.25
CA TRP A 102 32.58 -16.41 17.20
C TRP A 102 31.66 -16.18 18.39
N ILE A 103 32.20 -16.11 19.63
CA ILE A 103 31.43 -15.81 20.85
C ILE A 103 30.71 -14.47 20.72
N PHE A 104 31.42 -13.41 20.30
CA PHE A 104 30.84 -12.08 20.14
C PHE A 104 29.71 -12.09 19.08
N LYS A 105 29.95 -12.74 17.94
CA LYS A 105 28.98 -12.88 16.86
C LYS A 105 27.72 -13.63 17.32
N THR A 106 27.91 -14.72 18.04
CA THR A 106 26.81 -15.51 18.59
C THR A 106 26.02 -14.73 19.66
N ALA A 107 26.72 -14.04 20.55
CA ALA A 107 26.08 -13.17 21.55
C ALA A 107 25.25 -12.05 20.90
N ALA A 108 25.80 -11.39 19.89
CA ALA A 108 25.08 -10.38 19.10
C ALA A 108 23.84 -10.98 18.41
N ALA A 109 23.98 -12.18 17.83
CA ALA A 109 22.86 -12.87 17.20
C ALA A 109 21.74 -13.22 18.20
N ILE A 110 22.09 -13.66 19.41
CA ILE A 110 21.11 -13.91 20.49
C ILE A 110 20.39 -12.63 20.88
N LEU A 111 21.12 -11.50 21.03
CA LEU A 111 20.52 -10.20 21.34
C LEU A 111 19.55 -9.72 20.24
N ILE A 112 19.92 -9.88 18.99
CA ILE A 112 19.06 -9.54 17.84
C ILE A 112 17.83 -10.44 17.82
N LEU A 113 18.02 -11.76 18.00
CA LEU A 113 16.95 -12.74 17.98
C LEU A 113 15.93 -12.48 19.10
N SER A 114 16.39 -12.24 20.35
CA SER A 114 15.49 -11.94 21.47
C SER A 114 14.72 -10.63 21.33
N ASN A 115 15.20 -9.69 20.50
CA ASN A 115 14.54 -8.41 20.22
C ASN A 115 13.91 -8.35 18.84
N THR A 116 13.81 -9.47 18.12
CA THR A 116 13.35 -9.48 16.71
C THR A 116 11.99 -8.84 16.55
N PHE A 117 11.03 -9.11 17.43
CA PHE A 117 9.70 -8.52 17.34
C PHE A 117 9.73 -6.98 17.37
N ASN A 118 10.50 -6.41 18.29
CA ASN A 118 10.66 -4.97 18.43
C ASN A 118 11.39 -4.35 17.21
N ILE A 119 12.43 -5.03 16.71
CA ILE A 119 13.19 -4.58 15.53
C ILE A 119 12.30 -4.53 14.29
N VAL A 120 11.50 -5.57 14.08
CA VAL A 120 10.58 -5.63 12.93
C VAL A 120 9.52 -4.53 13.03
N ASN A 121 8.94 -4.30 14.21
CA ASN A 121 7.98 -3.21 14.38
C ASN A 121 8.61 -1.83 14.16
N ALA A 122 9.85 -1.60 14.58
CA ALA A 122 10.56 -0.36 14.32
C ALA A 122 10.72 -0.08 12.81
N ILE A 123 10.88 -1.11 11.95
CA ILE A 123 10.91 -0.95 10.50
C ILE A 123 9.55 -0.41 9.99
N PHE A 124 8.44 -0.93 10.52
CA PHE A 124 7.12 -0.44 10.15
C PHE A 124 6.86 0.97 10.67
N ASP A 125 7.29 1.32 11.88
CA ASP A 125 7.16 2.67 12.44
C ASP A 125 7.90 3.71 11.57
N VAL A 126 9.11 3.40 11.09
CA VAL A 126 9.84 4.25 10.14
C VAL A 126 9.09 4.38 8.82
N SER A 127 8.61 3.25 8.26
CA SER A 127 7.87 3.27 6.99
C SER A 127 6.63 4.16 7.08
N GLN A 128 5.94 4.14 8.20
CA GLN A 128 4.74 4.94 8.42
C GLN A 128 5.01 6.41 8.64
N SER A 129 6.10 6.75 9.32
CA SER A 129 6.55 8.14 9.43
C SER A 129 6.77 8.75 8.04
N VAL A 130 7.35 7.98 7.11
CA VAL A 130 7.54 8.40 5.71
C VAL A 130 6.20 8.55 4.98
N ILE A 131 5.27 7.60 5.16
CA ILE A 131 3.93 7.64 4.57
C ILE A 131 3.16 8.87 5.05
N ALA A 132 3.15 9.13 6.36
CA ALA A 132 2.46 10.27 6.95
C ALA A 132 3.02 11.61 6.45
N SER A 133 4.34 11.71 6.33
CA SER A 133 4.99 12.92 5.77
C SER A 133 4.63 13.13 4.30
N SER A 134 4.54 12.04 3.52
CA SER A 134 4.18 12.09 2.10
C SER A 134 2.69 12.44 1.89
N ALA A 135 1.81 11.99 2.79
CA ALA A 135 0.39 12.29 2.74
C ALA A 135 0.11 13.80 2.81
N GLY A 136 0.84 14.54 3.67
CA GLY A 136 0.72 15.99 3.78
C GLY A 136 1.08 16.72 2.47
N VAL A 137 2.04 16.20 1.71
CA VAL A 137 2.42 16.78 0.40
C VAL A 137 1.32 16.52 -0.65
N ILE A 138 0.75 15.31 -0.66
CA ILE A 138 -0.25 14.89 -1.65
C ILE A 138 -1.57 15.63 -1.42
N GLN A 139 -2.03 15.75 -0.18
CA GLN A 139 -3.29 16.45 0.15
C GLN A 139 -3.29 17.91 -0.31
N GLY A 140 -2.15 18.61 -0.22
CA GLY A 140 -2.04 19.99 -0.72
C GLY A 140 -2.08 20.12 -2.25
N SER A 141 -2.02 19.00 -2.98
CA SER A 141 -1.97 18.99 -4.46
C SER A 141 -3.28 18.51 -5.11
N THR A 142 -4.29 18.13 -4.32
CA THR A 142 -5.51 17.45 -4.81
C THR A 142 -6.80 18.26 -4.68
N ASP A 143 -6.72 19.54 -4.33
CA ASP A 143 -7.89 20.42 -4.21
C ASP A 143 -8.51 20.70 -5.59
N ILE A 144 -9.77 20.27 -5.77
CA ILE A 144 -10.54 20.48 -7.00
C ILE A 144 -11.20 21.85 -6.94
N SER A 145 -10.98 22.68 -7.97
CA SER A 145 -11.62 23.99 -8.08
C SER A 145 -13.10 23.85 -8.42
N PRO A 146 -14.02 24.55 -7.72
CA PRO A 146 -15.44 24.57 -8.07
C PRO A 146 -15.73 25.06 -9.50
N ASP A 147 -14.84 25.87 -10.08
CA ASP A 147 -15.00 26.44 -11.40
C ASP A 147 -14.99 25.37 -12.53
N MET A 148 -14.36 24.21 -12.28
CA MET A 148 -14.29 23.11 -13.25
C MET A 148 -15.66 22.48 -13.56
N LEU A 149 -16.53 22.37 -12.56
CA LEU A 149 -17.87 21.80 -12.75
C LEU A 149 -18.81 22.80 -13.46
N ALA A 150 -18.61 24.11 -13.27
CA ALA A 150 -19.40 25.15 -13.92
C ALA A 150 -19.21 25.19 -15.44
N ASP A 151 -17.98 25.00 -15.93
CA ASP A 151 -17.70 24.95 -17.38
C ASP A 151 -18.35 23.71 -18.02
N LEU A 152 -18.37 22.59 -17.31
CA LEU A 152 -19.03 21.37 -17.77
C LEU A 152 -20.55 21.53 -17.80
N GLU A 153 -21.14 22.15 -16.78
CA GLU A 153 -22.56 22.45 -16.69
C GLU A 153 -23.00 23.30 -17.88
N ALA A 154 -22.28 24.40 -18.16
CA ALA A 154 -22.55 25.28 -19.32
C ALA A 154 -22.53 24.51 -20.66
N THR A 155 -21.63 23.51 -20.79
CA THR A 155 -21.58 22.66 -21.99
C THR A 155 -22.79 21.73 -22.07
N LEU A 156 -23.19 21.11 -20.96
CA LEU A 156 -24.34 20.20 -20.90
C LEU A 156 -25.65 20.93 -21.20
N GLU A 157 -25.82 22.17 -20.77
CA GLU A 157 -27.02 22.98 -21.06
C GLU A 157 -27.25 23.20 -22.57
N THR A 158 -26.18 23.24 -23.36
CA THR A 158 -26.27 23.39 -24.82
C THR A 158 -26.70 22.11 -25.55
N MET A 159 -26.67 20.98 -24.88
CA MET A 159 -26.92 19.66 -25.48
C MET A 159 -28.41 19.34 -25.62
N GLY A 160 -28.73 18.50 -26.60
CA GLY A 160 -30.09 18.00 -26.82
C GLY A 160 -30.45 16.88 -25.83
N LEU A 161 -31.75 16.70 -25.58
CA LEU A 161 -32.27 15.72 -24.59
C LEU A 161 -31.79 14.28 -24.87
N GLY A 162 -31.70 13.88 -26.13
CA GLY A 162 -31.22 12.54 -26.51
C GLY A 162 -29.75 12.32 -26.19
N SER A 163 -28.92 13.35 -26.37
CA SER A 163 -27.50 13.30 -26.02
C SER A 163 -27.30 13.27 -24.50
N LEU A 164 -28.06 14.05 -23.75
CA LEU A 164 -28.05 14.05 -22.28
C LEU A 164 -28.48 12.71 -21.69
N LEU A 165 -29.51 12.06 -22.23
CA LEU A 165 -29.92 10.70 -21.84
C LEU A 165 -28.79 9.70 -22.05
N GLY A 166 -28.13 9.77 -23.21
CA GLY A 166 -26.97 8.91 -23.51
C GLY A 166 -25.81 9.13 -22.54
N LEU A 167 -25.50 10.38 -22.21
CA LEU A 167 -24.45 10.74 -21.25
C LEU A 167 -24.81 10.32 -19.81
N TRP A 168 -26.07 10.50 -19.41
CA TRP A 168 -26.54 10.08 -18.10
C TRP A 168 -26.39 8.56 -17.91
N LEU A 169 -26.78 7.76 -18.91
CA LEU A 169 -26.57 6.31 -18.89
C LEU A 169 -25.08 5.95 -18.82
N GLN A 170 -24.21 6.68 -19.54
CA GLN A 170 -22.78 6.46 -19.49
C GLN A 170 -22.18 6.86 -18.11
N SER A 171 -22.68 7.93 -17.49
CA SER A 171 -22.17 8.36 -16.18
C SER A 171 -22.45 7.37 -15.05
N ILE A 172 -23.42 6.47 -15.20
CA ILE A 172 -23.67 5.38 -14.25
C ILE A 172 -22.47 4.42 -14.16
N PHE A 173 -21.69 4.25 -15.24
CA PHE A 173 -20.48 3.43 -15.23
C PHE A 173 -19.40 3.99 -14.28
N ILE A 174 -19.39 5.29 -14.00
CA ILE A 174 -18.51 5.90 -13.00
C ILE A 174 -18.79 5.26 -11.62
N GLY A 175 -20.05 5.13 -11.23
CA GLY A 175 -20.44 4.50 -9.95
C GLY A 175 -19.95 3.04 -9.84
N PHE A 176 -20.06 2.27 -10.91
CA PHE A 176 -19.55 0.88 -10.94
C PHE A 176 -18.04 0.82 -10.79
N THR A 177 -17.29 1.66 -11.51
CA THR A 177 -15.84 1.69 -11.42
C THR A 177 -15.36 2.15 -10.05
N MET A 178 -16.05 3.13 -9.43
CA MET A 178 -15.75 3.57 -8.07
C MET A 178 -16.00 2.48 -7.04
N THR A 179 -17.08 1.70 -7.18
CA THR A 179 -17.34 0.55 -6.32
C THR A 179 -16.23 -0.50 -6.46
N ALA A 180 -15.80 -0.80 -7.69
CA ALA A 180 -14.69 -1.71 -7.93
C ALA A 180 -13.37 -1.19 -7.31
N LEU A 181 -13.07 0.10 -7.45
CA LEU A 181 -11.90 0.73 -6.85
C LEU A 181 -11.92 0.60 -5.33
N ASN A 182 -13.07 0.86 -4.68
CA ASN A 182 -13.22 0.73 -3.24
C ASN A 182 -12.92 -0.69 -2.76
N ILE A 183 -13.41 -1.71 -3.47
CA ILE A 183 -13.13 -3.13 -3.15
C ILE A 183 -11.63 -3.42 -3.32
N VAL A 184 -11.00 -2.94 -4.39
CA VAL A 184 -9.57 -3.12 -4.64
C VAL A 184 -8.73 -2.49 -3.53
N ILE A 185 -9.03 -1.25 -3.15
CA ILE A 185 -8.33 -0.55 -2.06
C ILE A 185 -8.48 -1.32 -0.75
N PHE A 186 -9.71 -1.71 -0.40
CA PHE A 186 -9.98 -2.50 0.81
C PHE A 186 -9.12 -3.77 0.83
N VAL A 187 -9.16 -4.58 -0.24
CA VAL A 187 -8.40 -5.84 -0.31
C VAL A 187 -6.89 -5.60 -0.19
N LEU A 188 -6.37 -4.55 -0.82
CA LEU A 188 -4.93 -4.24 -0.78
C LEU A 188 -4.47 -3.73 0.57
N VAL A 189 -5.21 -2.82 1.19
CA VAL A 189 -4.85 -2.24 2.50
C VAL A 189 -4.94 -3.29 3.61
N TYR A 190 -6.06 -4.00 3.69
CA TYR A 190 -6.25 -5.05 4.68
C TYR A 190 -5.36 -6.26 4.40
N GLY A 191 -5.20 -6.67 3.13
CA GLY A 191 -4.30 -7.74 2.72
C GLY A 191 -2.85 -7.46 3.11
N ARG A 192 -2.37 -6.21 2.90
CA ARG A 192 -1.05 -5.77 3.34
C ARG A 192 -0.89 -5.89 4.85
N MET A 193 -1.88 -5.47 5.65
CA MET A 193 -1.82 -5.59 7.11
C MET A 193 -1.74 -7.04 7.58
N LEU A 194 -2.52 -7.93 6.97
CA LEU A 194 -2.44 -9.37 7.26
C LEU A 194 -1.06 -9.94 6.90
N GLU A 195 -0.49 -9.54 5.75
CA GLU A 195 0.87 -9.96 5.35
C GLU A 195 1.92 -9.45 6.35
N ILE A 196 1.81 -8.21 6.83
CA ILE A 196 2.67 -7.65 7.88
C ILE A 196 2.59 -8.50 9.15
N TYR A 197 1.40 -8.86 9.62
CA TYR A 197 1.23 -9.68 10.80
C TYR A 197 1.83 -11.08 10.63
N MET A 198 1.61 -11.73 9.47
CA MET A 198 2.18 -13.04 9.18
C MET A 198 3.72 -12.99 9.15
N LEU A 199 4.29 -12.01 8.46
CA LEU A 199 5.74 -11.83 8.43
C LEU A 199 6.30 -11.56 9.82
N THR A 200 5.68 -10.67 10.60
CA THR A 200 6.14 -10.32 11.94
C THR A 200 6.09 -11.53 12.89
N SER A 201 5.06 -12.37 12.79
CA SER A 201 4.95 -13.55 13.66
C SER A 201 6.06 -14.56 13.46
N LEU A 202 6.52 -14.75 12.22
CA LEU A 202 7.54 -15.73 11.83
C LEU A 202 8.96 -15.14 11.80
N ALA A 203 9.11 -13.87 12.08
CA ALA A 203 10.37 -13.12 12.00
C ALA A 203 11.58 -13.77 12.68
N PRO A 204 11.46 -14.38 13.87
CA PRO A 204 12.62 -14.96 14.56
C PRO A 204 13.32 -16.05 13.75
N ILE A 205 12.62 -16.85 12.94
CA ILE A 205 13.22 -17.95 12.18
C ILE A 205 14.24 -17.46 11.13
N PRO A 206 13.86 -16.60 10.16
CA PRO A 206 14.83 -16.08 9.19
C PRO A 206 15.91 -15.19 9.84
N VAL A 207 15.57 -14.46 10.91
CA VAL A 207 16.54 -13.62 11.63
C VAL A 207 17.63 -14.49 12.29
N ALA A 208 17.31 -15.68 12.81
CA ALA A 208 18.27 -16.60 13.37
C ALA A 208 19.37 -17.02 12.36
N THR A 209 19.09 -16.98 11.05
CA THR A 209 20.07 -17.35 10.00
C THR A 209 21.05 -16.23 9.67
N LEU A 210 20.80 -14.98 10.09
CA LEU A 210 21.67 -13.83 9.75
C LEU A 210 23.10 -13.96 10.26
N SER A 211 23.31 -14.76 11.28
CA SER A 211 24.65 -14.95 11.88
C SER A 211 25.60 -15.77 11.01
N ASN A 212 25.14 -16.54 10.05
CA ASN A 212 25.98 -17.36 9.18
C ASN A 212 26.08 -16.77 7.77
N ARG A 213 27.27 -16.84 7.15
CA ARG A 213 27.54 -16.27 5.83
C ARG A 213 26.79 -17.00 4.70
N GLU A 214 26.65 -18.30 4.79
CA GLU A 214 26.00 -19.13 3.77
C GLU A 214 24.49 -19.12 3.91
N MET A 215 23.99 -19.26 5.15
CA MET A 215 22.55 -19.28 5.44
C MET A 215 21.93 -17.88 5.58
N GLY A 216 22.74 -16.85 5.75
CA GLY A 216 22.31 -15.47 5.99
C GLY A 216 21.50 -14.84 4.86
N SER A 217 21.56 -15.42 3.65
CA SER A 217 20.76 -14.98 2.51
C SER A 217 19.24 -15.03 2.80
N MET A 218 18.77 -16.05 3.56
CA MET A 218 17.38 -16.17 3.98
C MET A 218 16.97 -14.98 4.87
N GLY A 219 17.76 -14.68 5.90
CA GLY A 219 17.50 -13.56 6.79
C GLY A 219 17.58 -12.21 6.09
N GLN A 220 18.55 -12.03 5.16
CA GLN A 220 18.68 -10.81 4.37
C GLN A 220 17.47 -10.60 3.45
N ASN A 221 17.02 -11.64 2.73
CA ASN A 221 15.84 -11.57 1.87
C ASN A 221 14.58 -11.30 2.68
N TYR A 222 14.48 -11.87 3.87
CA TYR A 222 13.39 -11.59 4.79
C TYR A 222 13.36 -10.09 5.20
N LEU A 223 14.51 -9.51 5.59
CA LEU A 223 14.57 -8.07 5.91
C LEU A 223 14.20 -7.19 4.72
N LYS A 224 14.68 -7.53 3.52
CA LYS A 224 14.29 -6.84 2.28
C LYS A 224 12.77 -6.91 2.05
N SER A 225 12.15 -8.06 2.32
CA SER A 225 10.70 -8.24 2.20
C SER A 225 9.93 -7.41 3.23
N LEU A 226 10.45 -7.26 4.47
CA LEU A 226 9.86 -6.38 5.48
C LEU A 226 9.89 -4.90 5.04
N PHE A 227 11.03 -4.43 4.53
CA PHE A 227 11.11 -3.09 3.96
C PHE A 227 10.16 -2.92 2.77
N ALA A 228 10.13 -3.91 1.88
CA ALA A 228 9.25 -3.87 0.72
C ALA A 228 7.78 -3.72 1.12
N ILE A 229 7.28 -4.53 2.06
CA ILE A 229 5.88 -4.43 2.48
C ILE A 229 5.61 -3.17 3.32
N GLY A 230 6.59 -2.73 4.12
CA GLY A 230 6.51 -1.48 4.86
C GLY A 230 6.32 -0.28 3.92
N PHE A 231 7.14 -0.17 2.88
CA PHE A 231 7.08 0.93 1.91
C PHE A 231 6.03 0.74 0.80
N GLN A 232 5.39 -0.42 0.67
CA GLN A 232 4.26 -0.61 -0.25
C GLN A 232 3.14 0.37 0.02
N GLY A 233 2.89 0.74 1.30
CA GLY A 233 1.91 1.76 1.66
C GLY A 233 2.19 3.12 1.03
N LEU A 234 3.45 3.52 0.94
CA LEU A 234 3.85 4.75 0.22
C LEU A 234 3.52 4.65 -1.27
N LEU A 235 3.76 3.51 -1.90
CA LEU A 235 3.44 3.32 -3.32
C LEU A 235 1.93 3.35 -3.57
N ILE A 236 1.12 2.78 -2.66
CA ILE A 236 -0.34 2.88 -2.71
C ILE A 236 -0.76 4.34 -2.65
N LEU A 237 -0.24 5.09 -1.69
CA LEU A 237 -0.54 6.51 -1.53
C LEU A 237 -0.12 7.34 -2.75
N LEU A 238 1.06 7.09 -3.31
CA LEU A 238 1.54 7.76 -4.54
C LEU A 238 0.64 7.46 -5.74
N CYS A 239 0.21 6.20 -5.93
CA CYS A 239 -0.70 5.83 -7.01
C CYS A 239 -2.03 6.59 -6.92
N VAL A 240 -2.60 6.69 -5.71
CA VAL A 240 -3.86 7.39 -5.49
C VAL A 240 -3.69 8.91 -5.65
N GLY A 241 -2.58 9.47 -5.19
CA GLY A 241 -2.25 10.89 -5.39
C GLY A 241 -2.09 11.25 -6.87
N ILE A 242 -1.37 10.43 -7.65
CA ILE A 242 -1.22 10.61 -9.10
C ILE A 242 -2.60 10.52 -9.78
N TYR A 243 -3.42 9.55 -9.40
CA TYR A 243 -4.77 9.41 -9.92
C TYR A 243 -5.61 10.64 -9.65
N ALA A 244 -5.57 11.21 -8.43
CA ALA A 244 -6.30 12.42 -8.08
C ALA A 244 -5.92 13.61 -8.99
N VAL A 245 -4.63 13.79 -9.27
CA VAL A 245 -4.15 14.84 -10.20
C VAL A 245 -4.62 14.58 -11.65
N LEU A 246 -4.58 13.32 -12.11
CA LEU A 246 -5.03 12.96 -13.46
C LEU A 246 -6.53 13.20 -13.65
N ILE A 247 -7.35 12.89 -12.64
CA ILE A 247 -8.80 13.13 -12.68
C ILE A 247 -9.12 14.63 -12.76
N GLN A 248 -8.38 15.48 -12.05
CA GLN A 248 -8.55 16.94 -12.17
C GLN A 248 -8.33 17.44 -13.60
N GLY A 249 -7.33 16.88 -14.29
CA GLY A 249 -7.03 17.26 -15.68
C GLY A 249 -8.16 16.93 -16.67
N ILE A 250 -9.04 15.97 -16.36
CA ILE A 250 -10.19 15.62 -17.22
C ILE A 250 -11.27 16.71 -17.16
N ALA A 251 -11.55 17.23 -15.99
CA ALA A 251 -12.62 18.22 -15.78
C ALA A 251 -12.37 19.53 -16.52
N THR A 252 -11.11 19.84 -16.89
CA THR A 252 -10.74 21.08 -17.62
C THR A 252 -10.94 21.01 -19.12
N GLY A 253 -11.29 19.84 -19.69
CA GLY A 253 -11.32 19.62 -21.13
C GLY A 253 -12.59 20.08 -21.88
N GLY A 254 -13.67 20.46 -21.17
CA GLY A 254 -14.93 20.92 -21.78
C GLY A 254 -15.68 19.86 -22.62
N ASP A 255 -15.20 18.63 -22.70
CA ASP A 255 -15.85 17.51 -23.38
C ASP A 255 -16.46 16.52 -22.36
N PRO A 256 -17.82 16.50 -22.21
CA PRO A 256 -18.49 15.64 -21.24
C PRO A 256 -18.28 14.12 -21.49
N ILE A 257 -18.19 13.73 -22.75
CA ILE A 257 -17.97 12.32 -23.13
C ILE A 257 -16.54 11.91 -22.73
N GLY A 258 -15.57 12.75 -23.09
CA GLY A 258 -14.17 12.55 -22.71
C GLY A 258 -13.97 12.54 -21.21
N ALA A 259 -14.70 13.38 -20.46
CA ALA A 259 -14.64 13.41 -18.99
C ALA A 259 -15.13 12.09 -18.38
N ILE A 260 -16.28 11.57 -18.80
CA ILE A 260 -16.84 10.30 -18.27
C ILE A 260 -15.90 9.13 -18.57
N TRP A 261 -15.51 8.94 -19.83
CA TRP A 261 -14.67 7.80 -20.22
C TRP A 261 -13.22 7.93 -19.73
N GLY A 262 -12.71 9.14 -19.63
CA GLY A 262 -11.43 9.43 -19.01
C GLY A 262 -11.42 9.04 -17.52
N ALA A 263 -12.46 9.42 -16.79
CA ALA A 263 -12.63 9.06 -15.37
C ALA A 263 -12.68 7.54 -15.18
N VAL A 264 -13.50 6.84 -15.98
CA VAL A 264 -13.58 5.38 -15.97
C VAL A 264 -12.21 4.76 -16.31
N GLY A 265 -11.56 5.23 -17.38
CA GLY A 265 -10.26 4.72 -17.82
C GLY A 265 -9.16 4.87 -16.77
N TYR A 266 -9.04 6.05 -16.16
CA TYR A 266 -8.04 6.28 -15.09
C TYR A 266 -8.36 5.50 -13.83
N THR A 267 -9.65 5.31 -13.47
CA THR A 267 -10.03 4.47 -12.34
C THR A 267 -9.63 3.01 -12.54
N VAL A 268 -9.86 2.48 -13.75
CA VAL A 268 -9.43 1.12 -14.11
C VAL A 268 -7.90 1.02 -14.10
N LEU A 269 -7.20 2.01 -14.64
CA LEU A 269 -5.74 2.08 -14.61
C LEU A 269 -5.21 2.07 -13.17
N LEU A 270 -5.81 2.87 -12.28
CA LEU A 270 -5.45 2.89 -10.85
C LEU A 270 -5.61 1.51 -10.22
N CYS A 271 -6.74 0.82 -10.45
CA CYS A 271 -6.95 -0.54 -9.94
C CYS A 271 -5.80 -1.47 -10.34
N PHE A 272 -5.41 -1.48 -11.61
CA PHE A 272 -4.29 -2.30 -12.08
C PHE A 272 -2.94 -1.89 -11.47
N MET A 273 -2.67 -0.60 -11.33
CA MET A 273 -1.43 -0.12 -10.73
C MET A 273 -1.35 -0.46 -9.25
N LEU A 274 -2.45 -0.37 -8.52
CA LEU A 274 -2.52 -0.75 -7.12
C LEU A 274 -2.13 -2.21 -6.90
N PHE A 275 -2.59 -3.15 -7.73
CA PHE A 275 -2.18 -4.55 -7.66
C PHE A 275 -0.69 -4.76 -7.91
N LYS A 276 -0.06 -3.88 -8.69
CA LYS A 276 1.39 -3.95 -8.97
C LYS A 276 2.26 -3.34 -7.87
N THR A 277 1.71 -2.57 -6.93
CA THR A 277 2.50 -1.89 -5.89
C THR A 277 3.36 -2.84 -5.08
N GLY A 278 2.85 -4.02 -4.72
CA GLY A 278 3.61 -5.05 -4.00
C GLY A 278 4.81 -5.56 -4.80
N THR A 279 4.62 -5.87 -6.08
CA THR A 279 5.70 -6.33 -6.97
C THR A 279 6.75 -5.24 -7.19
N ILE A 280 6.31 -3.99 -7.40
CA ILE A 280 7.20 -2.84 -7.58
C ILE A 280 8.02 -2.62 -6.31
N SER A 281 7.38 -2.66 -5.14
CA SER A 281 8.08 -2.52 -3.86
C SER A 281 9.13 -3.61 -3.67
N LYS A 282 8.78 -4.88 -3.89
CA LYS A 282 9.73 -6.00 -3.82
C LYS A 282 10.90 -5.81 -4.78
N SER A 283 10.65 -5.35 -6.00
CA SER A 283 11.70 -5.07 -6.98
C SER A 283 12.65 -3.95 -6.52
N ILE A 284 12.12 -2.86 -5.95
CA ILE A 284 12.93 -1.73 -5.45
C ILE A 284 13.87 -2.17 -4.33
N PHE A 285 13.40 -3.01 -3.41
CA PHE A 285 14.22 -3.52 -2.29
C PHE A 285 14.99 -4.79 -2.61
N GLY A 286 14.90 -5.33 -3.83
CA GLY A 286 15.55 -6.56 -4.24
C GLY A 286 15.10 -7.76 -3.40
N ALA A 287 13.84 -7.79 -2.99
CA ALA A 287 13.20 -8.90 -2.30
C ALA A 287 12.69 -9.93 -3.32
N HIS A 288 13.05 -11.20 -3.12
CA HIS A 288 12.69 -12.30 -4.01
C HIS A 288 11.89 -13.36 -3.27
#